data_89cb7260403fdbdcb945ce381e13569a
#
_entry.id   89cb7260403fdbdcb945ce381e13569a
#
_cell.length_a   1.000
_cell.length_b   1.000
_cell.length_c   1.000
_cell.angle_alpha   90.00
_cell.angle_beta   90.00
_cell.angle_gamma   90.00
#
_symmetry.space_group_name_H-M   'P 1'
#
loop_
_entity.id
_entity.type
_entity.pdbx_description
1 polymer ?
#
loop_
_entity_poly.entity_id
_entity_poly.type
_entity_poly.pdbx_seq_one_letter_code
_entity_poly.pdbx_strand_id
1 'polypeptide(L)' 'DKRVAHFLWEEIKKSDTKILSYTHDEIARYIGSAREVVTRILKYFADEGVVALKRGKVEITDFEKLKSYL' A
#
# COMPACT_ATOMS: atom_id res chain seq x y z
N ASP A 1 1.78 -8.86 2.52
CA ASP A 1 3.22 -8.91 2.34
C ASP A 1 3.90 -7.74 3.04
N LYS A 2 4.96 -8.06 3.76
CA LYS A 2 5.66 -7.08 4.59
C LYS A 2 6.27 -5.93 3.78
N ARG A 3 6.79 -6.20 2.60
CA ARG A 3 7.43 -5.14 1.80
C ARG A 3 6.43 -4.09 1.35
N VAL A 4 5.25 -4.51 0.93
CA VAL A 4 4.21 -3.56 0.55
C VAL A 4 3.74 -2.78 1.78
N ALA A 5 3.51 -3.46 2.90
CA ALA A 5 3.09 -2.80 4.13
C ALA A 5 4.12 -1.77 4.60
N HIS A 6 5.40 -2.14 4.57
CA HIS A 6 6.49 -1.22 4.96
C HIS A 6 6.54 0.00 4.04
N PHE A 7 6.40 -0.20 2.73
CA PHE A 7 6.39 0.89 1.79
C PHE A 7 5.27 1.88 2.11
N LEU A 8 4.06 1.36 2.30
CA LEU A 8 2.91 2.21 2.59
C LEU A 8 3.11 2.97 3.91
N TRP A 9 3.58 2.27 4.92
CA TRP A 9 3.82 2.87 6.24
C TRP A 9 4.83 4.01 6.18
N GLU A 10 5.97 3.78 5.51
CA GLU A 10 7.00 4.81 5.40
C GLU A 10 6.53 6.02 4.61
N GLU A 11 5.76 5.80 3.56
CA GLU A 11 5.24 6.91 2.74
C GLU A 11 4.23 7.75 3.50
N ILE A 12 3.37 7.12 4.30
CA ILE A 12 2.43 7.85 5.13
C ILE A 12 3.16 8.74 6.12
N LYS A 13 4.18 8.21 6.75
CA LYS A 13 4.96 8.95 7.74
C LYS A 13 5.67 10.15 7.13
N LYS A 14 6.18 9.99 5.91
CA LYS A 14 6.88 11.08 5.21
C LYS A 14 5.94 12.18 4.78
N SER A 15 4.80 11.83 4.22
CA SER A 15 3.89 12.79 3.60
C SER A 15 2.80 13.31 4.52
N ASP A 16 2.66 12.70 5.69
CA ASP A 16 1.65 13.07 6.68
C ASP A 16 0.25 13.06 6.07
N THR A 17 -0.02 12.09 5.19
CA THR A 17 -1.32 11.91 4.57
C THR A 17 -1.63 10.43 4.47
N LYS A 18 -2.90 10.10 4.49
CA LYS A 18 -3.34 8.70 4.35
C LYS A 18 -3.67 8.33 2.90
N ILE A 19 -3.54 9.29 1.99
CA ILE A 19 -3.79 9.04 0.56
C ILE A 19 -2.47 9.15 -0.18
N LEU A 20 -2.03 8.03 -0.75
CA LEU A 20 -0.76 7.96 -1.47
C LEU A 20 -1.03 7.91 -2.96
N SER A 21 -0.42 8.84 -3.71
CA SER A 21 -0.63 8.95 -5.16
C SER A 21 0.42 8.13 -5.91
N TYR A 22 0.32 6.81 -5.80
CA TYR A 22 1.21 5.87 -6.47
C TYR A 22 0.41 4.86 -7.26
N THR A 23 0.87 4.57 -8.48
CA THR A 23 0.33 3.44 -9.23
C THR A 23 0.95 2.15 -8.70
N HIS A 24 0.32 1.01 -9.00
CA HIS A 24 0.87 -0.29 -8.61
C HIS A 24 2.25 -0.52 -9.24
N ASP A 25 2.42 -0.02 -10.47
CA ASP A 25 3.70 -0.10 -11.19
C ASP A 25 4.80 0.66 -10.45
N GLU A 26 4.47 1.86 -9.96
CA GLU A 26 5.43 2.67 -9.21
C GLU A 26 5.82 2.00 -7.91
N ILE A 27 4.83 1.45 -7.20
CA ILE A 27 5.12 0.74 -5.95
C ILE A 27 6.01 -0.47 -6.23
N ALA A 28 5.70 -1.22 -7.29
CA ALA A 28 6.49 -2.39 -7.66
C ALA A 28 7.94 -2.01 -7.93
N ARG A 29 8.17 -0.90 -8.61
CA ARG A 29 9.54 -0.44 -8.87
C ARG A 29 10.27 -0.07 -7.59
N TYR A 30 9.58 0.57 -6.65
CA TYR A 30 10.19 0.97 -5.39
C TYR A 30 10.64 -0.24 -4.57
N ILE A 31 9.81 -1.28 -4.52
CA ILE A 31 10.13 -2.43 -3.67
C ILE A 31 10.85 -3.56 -4.44
N GLY A 32 11.09 -3.36 -5.74
CA GLY A 32 11.79 -4.36 -6.54
C GLY A 32 10.97 -5.61 -6.80
N SER A 33 9.67 -5.46 -7.06
CA SER A 33 8.77 -6.58 -7.28
C SER A 33 8.01 -6.40 -8.59
N ALA A 34 7.27 -7.43 -9.00
CA ALA A 34 6.44 -7.37 -10.19
C ALA A 34 5.12 -6.68 -9.89
N ARG A 35 4.58 -5.94 -10.87
CA ARG A 35 3.32 -5.25 -10.72
C ARG A 35 2.18 -6.19 -10.31
N GLU A 36 2.12 -7.37 -10.90
CA GLU A 36 1.06 -8.34 -10.59
C GLU A 36 1.08 -8.77 -9.14
N VAL A 37 2.29 -8.89 -8.58
CA VAL A 37 2.44 -9.25 -7.17
C VAL A 37 1.90 -8.14 -6.29
N VAL A 38 2.27 -6.88 -6.59
CA VAL A 38 1.80 -5.72 -5.85
C VAL A 38 0.28 -5.60 -5.94
N THR A 39 -0.27 -5.77 -7.14
CA THR A 39 -1.72 -5.69 -7.35
C THR A 39 -2.45 -6.72 -6.50
N ARG A 40 -1.94 -7.95 -6.44
CA ARG A 40 -2.56 -9.01 -5.66
C ARG A 40 -2.53 -8.70 -4.17
N ILE A 41 -1.39 -8.20 -3.68
CA ILE A 41 -1.23 -7.84 -2.27
C ILE A 41 -2.14 -6.68 -1.89
N LEU A 42 -2.22 -5.65 -2.74
CA LEU A 42 -3.08 -4.51 -2.47
C LEU A 42 -4.55 -4.89 -2.49
N LYS A 43 -4.95 -5.79 -3.37
CA LYS A 43 -6.32 -6.31 -3.39
C LYS A 43 -6.64 -7.05 -2.09
N TYR A 44 -5.69 -7.84 -1.61
CA TYR A 44 -5.85 -8.52 -0.33
C TYR A 44 -6.02 -7.50 0.80
N PHE A 45 -5.19 -6.47 0.83
CA PHE A 45 -5.30 -5.41 1.84
C PHE A 45 -6.64 -4.69 1.75
N ALA A 46 -7.15 -4.47 0.54
CA ALA A 46 -8.45 -3.83 0.36
C ALA A 46 -9.57 -4.72 0.90
N ASP A 47 -9.50 -6.02 0.62
CA ASP A 47 -10.48 -6.97 1.12
C ASP A 47 -10.49 -7.04 2.63
N GLU A 48 -9.32 -6.85 3.25
CA GLU A 48 -9.18 -6.88 4.70
C GLU A 48 -9.50 -5.52 5.36
N GLY A 49 -9.83 -4.52 4.56
CA GLY A 49 -10.16 -3.21 5.10
C GLY A 49 -8.97 -2.35 5.50
N VAL A 50 -7.77 -2.74 5.07
CA VAL A 50 -6.55 -1.99 5.37
C VAL A 50 -6.42 -0.76 4.49
N VAL A 51 -6.78 -0.90 3.21
CA VAL A 51 -6.68 0.18 2.23
C VAL A 51 -7.95 0.26 1.39
N ALA A 52 -8.15 1.41 0.75
CA ALA A 52 -9.15 1.59 -0.30
C ALA A 52 -8.38 1.94 -1.57
N LEU A 53 -8.65 1.21 -2.64
CA LEU A 53 -7.93 1.39 -3.90
C LEU A 53 -8.72 2.28 -4.83
N LYS A 54 -8.05 3.31 -5.34
CA LYS A 54 -8.61 4.22 -6.32
C LYS A 54 -7.61 4.34 -7.46
N ARG A 55 -8.06 4.83 -8.60
CA ARG A 55 -7.20 4.95 -9.75
C ARG A 55 -5.98 5.83 -9.43
N GLY A 56 -4.79 5.25 -9.51
CA GLY A 56 -3.55 5.94 -9.22
C GLY A 56 -3.35 6.35 -7.77
N LYS A 57 -4.17 5.80 -6.85
CA LYS A 57 -4.10 6.18 -5.43
C LYS A 57 -4.36 4.99 -4.55
N VAL A 58 -3.71 5.00 -3.39
CA VAL A 58 -3.95 4.02 -2.33
C VAL A 58 -4.25 4.79 -1.07
N GLU A 59 -5.45 4.63 -0.53
CA GLU A 59 -5.84 5.29 0.71
C GLU A 59 -5.74 4.29 1.86
N ILE A 60 -5.08 4.69 2.94
CA ILE A 60 -4.99 3.84 4.13
C ILE A 60 -6.24 4.07 4.96
N THR A 61 -7.02 3.01 5.16
CA THR A 61 -8.28 3.10 5.89
C THR A 61 -8.21 2.57 7.31
N ASP A 62 -7.19 1.77 7.61
CA ASP A 62 -7.01 1.21 8.96
C ASP A 62 -5.52 1.12 9.28
N PHE A 63 -5.01 2.15 9.98
CA PHE A 63 -3.60 2.21 10.34
C PHE A 63 -3.17 1.08 11.27
N GLU A 64 -4.02 0.74 12.22
CA GLU A 64 -3.67 -0.30 13.19
C GLU A 64 -3.54 -1.65 12.50
N LYS A 65 -4.42 -1.92 11.55
CA LYS A 65 -4.36 -3.17 10.80
C LYS A 65 -3.14 -3.19 9.90
N LEU A 66 -2.80 -2.04 9.29
CA LEU A 66 -1.59 -1.94 8.48
C LEU A 66 -0.35 -2.27 9.33
N LYS A 67 -0.29 -1.73 10.55
CA LYS A 67 0.83 -2.01 11.46
C LYS A 67 0.98 -3.51 11.75
N SER A 68 -0.10 -4.24 11.76
CA SER A 68 -0.04 -5.67 12.05
C SER A 68 0.69 -6.47 10.97
N TYR A 69 0.87 -5.88 9.79
CA TYR A 69 1.59 -6.52 8.69
C TYR A 69 3.07 -6.12 8.64
N LEU A 70 3.52 -5.22 9.50
CA LEU A 70 4.93 -4.83 9.56
C LEU A 70 5.77 -5.88 10.34
#